data_731ffb60075db82e323b3478a168d877
#
_entry.id   731ffb60075db82e323b3478a168d877
#
_cell.length_a   1.000
_cell.length_b   1.000
_cell.length_c   1.000
_cell.angle_alpha   90.00
_cell.angle_beta   90.00
_cell.angle_gamma   90.00
#
_symmetry.space_group_name_H-M   'P 1'
#
loop_
_entity.id
_entity.type
_entity.pdbx_description
1 polymer ?
#
loop_
_entity_poly.entity_id
_entity_poly.type
_entity_poly.pdbx_seq_one_letter_code
_entity_poly.pdbx_strand_id
1 'polypeptide(L)'
;MPSPDRAAPAPFVIEEYVRWSDVDFAGIIFYGSYVRLFEIAETELFRHCGLAYARMFDEYDIFLPRKAVHSEFYWPARLDDRLRIAAYVGKVGTQSLTLHFDVVRADGTALGAAGWMVLVCVDRKRLKPTLLPAGLIAALA
;
A
#
# COMPACT_ATOMS: atom_id res chain seq x y z
N MET A 1 10.82 1.29 -11.22
CA MET A 1 11.55 0.07 -10.85
C MET A 1 10.93 -0.55 -9.62
N PRO A 2 10.56 -1.80 -9.68
CA PRO A 2 10.16 -2.51 -8.47
C PRO A 2 11.30 -2.49 -7.46
N SER A 3 10.96 -2.53 -6.16
CA SER A 3 11.97 -2.56 -5.11
C SER A 3 12.86 -3.79 -5.23
N PRO A 4 14.18 -3.66 -5.01
CA PRO A 4 15.06 -4.82 -5.00
C PRO A 4 14.75 -5.82 -3.88
N ASP A 5 14.01 -5.37 -2.85
CA ASP A 5 13.60 -6.24 -1.74
C ASP A 5 12.35 -7.04 -2.06
N ARG A 6 11.87 -6.97 -3.29
CA ARG A 6 10.71 -7.71 -3.72
C ARG A 6 10.98 -9.20 -3.65
N ALA A 7 10.38 -9.85 -2.69
CA ALA A 7 10.46 -11.29 -2.55
C ALA A 7 9.30 -11.97 -3.31
N ALA A 8 9.52 -13.16 -3.81
CA ALA A 8 8.39 -14.02 -4.17
C ALA A 8 7.57 -14.29 -2.91
N PRO A 9 6.25 -14.36 -2.96
CA PRO A 9 5.41 -14.62 -4.13
C PRO A 9 5.10 -13.38 -4.96
N ALA A 10 4.36 -13.60 -6.05
CA ALA A 10 3.90 -12.51 -6.92
C ALA A 10 3.10 -11.48 -6.12
N PRO A 11 3.26 -10.19 -6.43
CA PRO A 11 2.52 -9.15 -5.74
C PRO A 11 1.02 -9.28 -5.98
N PHE A 12 0.25 -8.87 -4.98
CA PHE A 12 -1.19 -8.71 -5.13
C PHE A 12 -1.46 -7.48 -5.99
N VAL A 13 -2.34 -7.61 -6.98
CA VAL A 13 -2.58 -6.55 -7.96
C VAL A 13 -4.07 -6.22 -8.00
N ILE A 14 -4.37 -4.93 -7.95
CA ILE A 14 -5.72 -4.41 -8.22
C ILE A 14 -5.70 -3.51 -9.44
N GLU A 15 -6.88 -3.28 -10.01
CA GLU A 15 -7.06 -2.26 -11.04
C GLU A 15 -7.88 -1.11 -10.48
N GLU A 16 -7.52 0.12 -10.85
CA GLU A 16 -8.23 1.32 -10.44
C GLU A 16 -8.13 2.37 -11.55
N TYR A 17 -9.16 3.20 -11.67
CA TYR A 17 -9.15 4.33 -12.59
C TYR A 17 -8.64 5.58 -11.88
N VAL A 18 -7.97 6.45 -12.64
CA VAL A 18 -7.72 7.82 -12.21
C VAL A 18 -9.04 8.58 -12.24
N ARG A 19 -9.46 9.08 -11.10
CA ARG A 19 -10.75 9.73 -10.92
C ARG A 19 -10.60 11.24 -10.99
N TRP A 20 -11.71 11.95 -11.19
CA TRP A 20 -11.68 13.40 -11.22
C TRP A 20 -11.08 14.00 -9.94
N SER A 21 -11.37 13.43 -8.79
CA SER A 21 -10.80 13.88 -7.52
C SER A 21 -9.28 13.63 -7.41
N ASP A 22 -8.70 12.86 -8.30
CA ASP A 22 -7.28 12.54 -8.28
C ASP A 22 -6.44 13.52 -9.07
N VAL A 23 -7.03 14.27 -9.99
CA VAL A 23 -6.29 15.15 -10.90
C VAL A 23 -6.25 16.57 -10.40
N ASP A 24 -5.18 17.28 -10.76
CA ASP A 24 -5.02 18.68 -10.46
C ASP A 24 -5.33 19.57 -11.67
N PHE A 25 -5.04 20.86 -11.55
CA PHE A 25 -5.33 21.85 -12.58
C PHE A 25 -4.58 21.57 -13.91
N ALA A 26 -3.47 20.84 -13.85
CA ALA A 26 -2.72 20.47 -15.06
C ALA A 26 -3.35 19.31 -15.83
N GLY A 27 -4.39 18.68 -15.31
CA GLY A 27 -5.08 17.56 -15.95
C GLY A 27 -4.36 16.23 -15.76
N ILE A 28 -3.37 16.17 -14.90
CA ILE A 28 -2.67 14.95 -14.53
C ILE A 28 -2.93 14.63 -13.06
N ILE A 29 -2.65 13.40 -12.69
CA ILE A 29 -2.82 12.95 -11.31
C ILE A 29 -1.99 13.84 -10.35
N PHE A 30 -2.63 14.32 -9.29
CA PHE A 30 -1.95 15.04 -8.24
C PHE A 30 -1.04 14.06 -7.47
N TYR A 31 0.20 14.46 -7.19
CA TYR A 31 1.17 13.54 -6.57
C TYR A 31 0.65 12.91 -5.26
N GLY A 32 -0.10 13.66 -4.48
CA GLY A 32 -0.69 13.15 -3.23
C GLY A 32 -1.73 12.05 -3.45
N SER A 33 -2.35 11.98 -4.61
CA SER A 33 -3.34 10.95 -4.93
C SER A 33 -2.73 9.56 -5.04
N TYR A 34 -1.43 9.44 -5.27
CA TYR A 34 -0.78 8.13 -5.28
C TYR A 34 -0.84 7.45 -3.91
N VAL A 35 -0.82 8.23 -2.82
CA VAL A 35 -0.98 7.68 -1.47
C VAL A 35 -2.35 7.01 -1.32
N ARG A 36 -3.40 7.60 -1.90
CA ARG A 36 -4.72 6.99 -1.94
C ARG A 36 -4.72 5.67 -2.71
N LEU A 37 -4.05 5.63 -3.85
CA LEU A 37 -3.93 4.39 -4.64
C LEU A 37 -3.18 3.31 -3.88
N PHE A 38 -2.12 3.67 -3.18
CA PHE A 38 -1.38 2.74 -2.32
C PHE A 38 -2.28 2.19 -1.22
N GLU A 39 -3.05 3.06 -0.57
CA GLU A 39 -3.95 2.66 0.53
C GLU A 39 -5.06 1.74 0.04
N ILE A 40 -5.63 1.97 -1.14
CA ILE A 40 -6.63 1.08 -1.73
C ILE A 40 -6.02 -0.31 -1.95
N ALA A 41 -4.84 -0.38 -2.55
CA ALA A 41 -4.17 -1.65 -2.80
C ALA A 41 -3.82 -2.37 -1.50
N GLU A 42 -3.36 -1.64 -0.51
CA GLU A 42 -3.05 -2.17 0.82
C GLU A 42 -4.31 -2.76 1.49
N THR A 43 -5.39 -2.00 1.48
CA THR A 43 -6.66 -2.44 2.09
C THR A 43 -7.15 -3.73 1.46
N GLU A 44 -7.07 -3.83 0.14
CA GLU A 44 -7.49 -5.04 -0.56
C GLU A 44 -6.50 -6.20 -0.36
N LEU A 45 -5.20 -5.93 -0.25
CA LEU A 45 -4.21 -6.95 0.10
C LEU A 45 -4.54 -7.55 1.47
N PHE A 46 -4.79 -6.72 2.47
CA PHE A 46 -5.12 -7.19 3.81
C PHE A 46 -6.43 -7.97 3.82
N ARG A 47 -7.43 -7.47 3.11
CA ARG A 47 -8.71 -8.18 2.98
C ARG A 47 -8.53 -9.55 2.31
N HIS A 48 -7.71 -9.62 1.28
CA HIS A 48 -7.38 -10.86 0.59
C HIS A 48 -6.70 -11.88 1.52
N CYS A 49 -5.90 -11.39 2.46
CA CYS A 49 -5.23 -12.22 3.46
C CYS A 49 -6.10 -12.56 4.68
N GLY A 50 -7.37 -12.19 4.67
CA GLY A 50 -8.28 -12.42 5.79
C GLY A 50 -8.11 -11.43 6.93
N LEU A 51 -7.48 -10.28 6.66
CA LEU A 51 -7.15 -9.25 7.66
C LEU A 51 -7.91 -7.95 7.38
N ALA A 52 -9.23 -8.02 7.14
CA ALA A 52 -10.03 -6.81 6.97
C ALA A 52 -9.81 -5.89 8.18
N TYR A 53 -9.49 -4.63 7.93
CA TYR A 53 -8.98 -3.73 8.97
C TYR A 53 -9.88 -3.60 10.20
N ALA A 54 -11.17 -3.38 10.02
CA ALA A 54 -12.08 -3.20 11.16
C ALA A 54 -12.05 -4.41 12.09
N ARG A 55 -12.07 -5.61 11.51
CA ARG A 55 -12.04 -6.85 12.26
C ARG A 55 -10.67 -7.11 12.89
N MET A 56 -9.61 -6.88 12.12
CA MET A 56 -8.24 -7.11 12.57
C MET A 56 -7.87 -6.19 13.73
N PHE A 57 -8.25 -4.92 13.65
CA PHE A 57 -7.98 -3.97 14.72
C PHE A 57 -8.69 -4.34 16.01
N ASP A 58 -9.92 -4.84 15.92
CA ASP A 58 -10.65 -5.32 17.08
C ASP A 58 -10.06 -6.62 17.64
N GLU A 59 -9.71 -7.55 16.78
CA GLU A 59 -9.18 -8.85 17.18
C GLU A 59 -7.85 -8.73 17.92
N TYR A 60 -6.94 -7.89 17.41
CA TYR A 60 -5.60 -7.74 17.97
C TYR A 60 -5.43 -6.52 18.89
N ASP A 61 -6.44 -5.69 18.97
CA ASP A 61 -6.43 -4.46 19.78
C ASP A 61 -5.25 -3.55 19.43
N ILE A 62 -5.03 -3.35 18.14
CA ILE A 62 -3.93 -2.55 17.59
C ILE A 62 -4.43 -1.56 16.55
N PHE A 63 -3.57 -0.60 16.21
CA PHE A 63 -3.64 0.18 14.97
C PHE A 63 -2.31 0.09 14.23
N LEU A 64 -2.31 0.49 12.96
CA LEU A 64 -1.14 0.49 12.10
C LEU A 64 -0.90 1.88 11.48
N PRO A 65 -0.57 2.89 12.30
CA PRO A 65 -0.23 4.19 11.75
C PRO A 65 1.03 4.15 10.89
N ARG A 66 1.18 5.18 10.05
CA ARG A 66 2.30 5.27 9.11
C ARG A 66 3.44 6.03 9.76
N LYS A 67 4.64 5.47 9.72
CA LYS A 67 5.86 6.13 10.14
C LYS A 67 6.54 6.84 8.99
N ALA A 68 6.48 6.27 7.80
CA ALA A 68 7.13 6.82 6.62
C ALA A 68 6.36 6.47 5.37
N VAL A 69 6.39 7.39 4.41
CA VAL A 69 5.86 7.19 3.06
C VAL A 69 6.91 7.70 2.09
N HIS A 70 7.26 6.88 1.12
CA HIS A 70 8.16 7.25 0.04
C HIS A 70 7.51 6.93 -1.30
N SER A 71 7.62 7.84 -2.26
CA SER A 71 7.13 7.60 -3.61
C SER A 71 8.00 8.34 -4.62
N GLU A 72 8.26 7.68 -5.74
CA GLU A 72 8.90 8.29 -6.89
C GLU A 72 7.95 8.18 -8.08
N PHE A 73 7.94 9.22 -8.90
CA PHE A 73 6.99 9.37 -9.99
C PHE A 73 7.74 9.36 -11.31
N TYR A 74 7.29 8.53 -12.26
CA TYR A 74 8.00 8.32 -13.52
C TYR A 74 7.17 8.71 -14.73
N TRP A 75 5.85 8.64 -14.62
CA TRP A 75 4.95 8.89 -15.72
C TRP A 75 3.63 9.48 -15.18
N PRO A 76 3.18 10.64 -15.70
CA PRO A 76 1.96 11.26 -15.20
C PRO A 76 0.71 10.56 -15.74
N ALA A 77 -0.05 9.99 -14.84
CA ALA A 77 -1.36 9.45 -15.18
C ALA A 77 -2.36 10.59 -15.38
N ARG A 78 -3.35 10.34 -16.23
CA ARG A 78 -4.39 11.32 -16.58
C ARG A 78 -5.76 10.80 -16.20
N LEU A 79 -6.74 11.70 -16.17
CA LEU A 79 -8.13 11.36 -15.90
C LEU A 79 -8.57 10.17 -16.77
N ASP A 80 -9.26 9.23 -16.18
CA ASP A 80 -9.79 8.02 -16.78
C ASP A 80 -8.75 6.99 -17.20
N ASP A 81 -7.47 7.23 -16.98
CA ASP A 81 -6.47 6.19 -17.18
C ASP A 81 -6.74 5.02 -16.23
N ARG A 82 -6.62 3.82 -16.76
CA ARG A 82 -6.72 2.59 -15.98
C ARG A 82 -5.34 2.16 -15.54
N LEU A 83 -5.19 1.94 -14.25
CA LEU A 83 -3.92 1.62 -13.62
C LEU A 83 -3.99 0.25 -12.96
N ARG A 84 -2.85 -0.42 -12.88
CA ARG A 84 -2.67 -1.58 -12.02
C ARG A 84 -1.77 -1.17 -10.86
N ILE A 85 -2.23 -1.45 -9.66
CA ILE A 85 -1.46 -1.17 -8.45
C ILE A 85 -1.09 -2.51 -7.82
N ALA A 86 0.20 -2.80 -7.79
CA ALA A 86 0.73 -3.97 -7.13
C ALA A 86 1.09 -3.61 -5.70
N ALA A 87 0.74 -4.48 -4.76
CA ALA A 87 1.10 -4.33 -3.36
C ALA A 87 1.77 -5.62 -2.87
N TYR A 88 2.86 -5.49 -2.15
CA TYR A 88 3.56 -6.64 -1.61
C TYR A 88 4.30 -6.27 -0.33
N VAL A 89 4.46 -7.27 0.54
CA VAL A 89 5.16 -7.07 1.80
C VAL A 89 6.66 -7.12 1.54
N GLY A 90 7.37 -6.13 2.02
CA GLY A 90 8.82 -6.09 2.01
C GLY A 90 9.37 -6.60 3.34
N LYS A 91 9.92 -5.68 4.13
CA LYS A 91 10.53 -6.02 5.41
C LYS A 91 9.46 -6.19 6.49
N VAL A 92 9.57 -7.25 7.28
CA VAL A 92 8.77 -7.44 8.50
C VAL A 92 9.71 -7.36 9.70
N GLY A 93 9.55 -6.33 10.51
CA GLY A 93 10.28 -6.16 11.76
C GLY A 93 9.50 -6.73 12.95
N THR A 94 9.92 -6.37 14.15
CA THR A 94 9.23 -6.82 15.38
C THR A 94 7.99 -5.96 15.67
N GLN A 95 8.04 -4.67 15.38
CA GLN A 95 6.97 -3.70 15.67
C GLN A 95 6.51 -2.95 14.43
N SER A 96 7.07 -3.24 13.28
CA SER A 96 6.75 -2.55 12.03
C SER A 96 6.84 -3.48 10.83
N LEU A 97 6.18 -3.07 9.76
CA LEU A 97 6.32 -3.74 8.46
C LEU A 97 6.36 -2.70 7.36
N THR A 98 7.01 -3.06 6.26
CA THR A 98 7.09 -2.21 5.08
C THR A 98 6.28 -2.83 3.96
N LEU A 99 5.40 -2.04 3.37
CA LEU A 99 4.64 -2.42 2.17
C LEU A 99 5.19 -1.66 0.98
N HIS A 100 5.35 -2.35 -0.12
CA HIS A 100 5.79 -1.77 -1.38
C HIS A 100 4.64 -1.72 -2.37
N PHE A 101 4.68 -0.70 -3.24
CA PHE A 101 3.64 -0.47 -4.24
C PHE A 101 4.28 -0.10 -5.57
N ASP A 102 3.77 -0.70 -6.65
CA ASP A 102 4.12 -0.31 -8.02
C ASP A 102 2.82 0.06 -8.73
N VAL A 103 2.78 1.25 -9.33
CA VAL A 103 1.64 1.72 -10.11
C VAL A 103 2.03 1.71 -11.57
N VAL A 104 1.40 0.86 -12.36
CA VAL A 104 1.70 0.74 -13.79
C VAL A 104 0.43 0.98 -14.60
N ARG A 105 0.61 1.38 -15.85
CA ARG A 105 -0.48 1.46 -16.80
C ARG A 105 -1.12 0.08 -16.95
N ALA A 106 -2.45 0.00 -17.09
CA ALA A 106 -3.14 -1.28 -17.14
C ALA A 106 -2.73 -2.16 -18.33
N ASP A 107 -2.20 -1.56 -19.39
CA ASP A 107 -1.63 -2.29 -20.54
C ASP A 107 -0.22 -2.84 -20.23
N GLY A 108 0.35 -2.52 -19.07
CA GLY A 108 1.66 -3.00 -18.64
C GLY A 108 2.86 -2.29 -19.27
N THR A 109 2.63 -1.21 -20.02
CA THR A 109 3.70 -0.59 -20.84
C THR A 109 4.56 0.41 -20.09
N ALA A 110 4.08 0.98 -18.97
CA ALA A 110 4.82 2.04 -18.29
C ALA A 110 4.59 1.99 -16.78
N LEU A 111 5.69 2.14 -16.03
CA LEU A 111 5.65 2.36 -14.59
C LEU A 111 5.37 3.84 -14.33
N GLY A 112 4.26 4.14 -13.64
CA GLY A 112 3.87 5.51 -13.32
C GLY A 112 4.48 6.00 -12.02
N ALA A 113 4.49 5.13 -11.01
CA ALA A 113 5.02 5.45 -9.70
C ALA A 113 5.45 4.17 -8.99
N ALA A 114 6.38 4.30 -8.07
CA ALA A 114 6.74 3.23 -7.16
C ALA A 114 6.99 3.84 -5.78
N GLY A 115 6.65 3.12 -4.74
CA GLY A 115 6.83 3.63 -3.39
C GLY A 115 6.73 2.55 -2.33
N TRP A 116 6.86 3.00 -1.11
CA TRP A 116 6.70 2.12 0.05
C TRP A 116 6.20 2.91 1.24
N MET A 117 5.57 2.20 2.16
CA MET A 117 5.12 2.74 3.44
C MET A 117 5.63 1.87 4.56
N VAL A 118 6.03 2.49 5.66
CA VAL A 118 6.35 1.80 6.90
C VAL A 118 5.16 1.97 7.85
N LEU A 119 4.59 0.85 8.24
CA LEU A 119 3.48 0.78 9.20
C LEU A 119 4.05 0.36 10.54
N VAL A 120 3.71 1.09 11.59
CA VAL A 120 4.11 0.75 12.96
C VAL A 120 2.91 0.19 13.69
N CYS A 121 3.10 -0.97 14.31
CA CYS A 121 2.08 -1.57 15.16
C CYS A 121 2.05 -0.85 16.50
N VAL A 122 0.90 -0.30 16.86
CA VAL A 122 0.73 0.39 18.13
C VAL A 122 -0.43 -0.21 18.92
N ASP A 123 -0.30 -0.17 20.24
CA ASP A 123 -1.40 -0.45 21.16
C ASP A 123 -2.52 0.56 20.91
N ARG A 124 -3.73 0.08 20.72
CA ARG A 124 -4.87 0.91 20.35
C ARG A 124 -5.25 1.94 21.41
N LYS A 125 -5.02 1.61 22.69
CA LYS A 125 -5.35 2.50 23.80
C LYS A 125 -4.29 3.54 24.07
N ARG A 126 -3.02 3.12 24.06
CA ARG A 126 -1.88 3.98 24.43
C ARG A 126 -1.23 4.64 23.23
N LEU A 127 -1.47 4.12 22.03
CA LEU A 127 -0.84 4.55 20.77
C LEU A 127 0.70 4.47 20.84
N LYS A 128 1.20 3.47 21.55
CA LYS A 128 2.64 3.20 21.68
C LYS A 128 3.01 1.96 20.90
N PRO A 129 4.22 1.91 20.33
CA PRO A 129 4.66 0.73 19.58
C PRO A 129 4.54 -0.55 20.40
N THR A 130 4.05 -1.58 19.77
CA THR A 130 3.92 -2.92 20.35
C THR A 130 4.27 -3.96 19.29
N LEU A 131 4.43 -5.22 19.71
CA LEU A 131 4.81 -6.28 18.80
C LEU A 131 3.73 -6.55 17.76
N LEU A 132 4.15 -6.78 16.52
CA LEU A 132 3.25 -7.29 15.48
C LEU A 132 2.68 -8.63 15.94
N PRO A 133 1.34 -8.81 15.87
CA PRO A 133 0.75 -10.10 16.21
C PRO A 133 1.26 -11.22 15.30
N ALA A 134 1.58 -12.37 15.88
CA ALA A 134 2.06 -13.51 15.11
C ALA A 134 1.05 -13.96 14.04
N GLY A 135 -0.23 -13.89 14.35
CA GLY A 135 -1.30 -14.23 13.40
C GLY A 135 -1.34 -13.30 12.19
N LEU A 136 -1.05 -12.01 12.40
CA LEU A 136 -0.96 -11.04 11.31
C LEU A 136 0.23 -11.35 10.40
N ILE A 137 1.40 -11.60 11.00
CA ILE A 137 2.61 -11.94 10.25
C ILE A 137 2.38 -13.21 9.42
N ALA A 138 1.80 -14.24 10.02
CA ALA A 138 1.51 -15.49 9.34
C ALA A 138 0.55 -15.31 8.16
N ALA A 139 -0.47 -14.48 8.32
CA ALA A 139 -1.47 -14.24 7.27
C ALA A 139 -0.90 -13.47 6.08
N LEU A 140 0.12 -12.63 6.31
CA LEU A 140 0.77 -11.86 5.24
C LEU A 140 1.91 -12.62 4.56
N ALA A 141 2.29 -13.76 5.09
CA ALA A 141 3.40 -14.54 4.55
C ALA A 141 3.07 -15.20 3.22
#